data_6bc8afa550cbab80807b01b16019edd8
#
_entry.id   6bc8afa550cbab80807b01b16019edd8
#
_cell.length_a   1.000
_cell.length_b   1.000
_cell.length_c   1.000
_cell.angle_alpha   90.00
_cell.angle_beta   90.00
_cell.angle_gamma   90.00
#
_symmetry.space_group_name_H-M   'P 1'
#
loop_
_entity.id
_entity.type
_entity.pdbx_description
1 polymer ?
#
loop_
_entity_poly.entity_id
_entity_poly.type
_entity_poly.pdbx_seq_one_letter_code
_entity_poly.pdbx_strand_id
1 'polypeptide(L)'
;MFEKIISTIKKGVKKENVLFSLLIALICVGWGSVSASVLDIIELHFELSDNTSFYPKKSNTIEKKFKNSDLRFVLSESEDFINTDLTELLKVSDREKVLAHYILDGINLEQALNYHYNSQSNQLNNDKAQLASCQWDLNTANTNYKTALAMNQEALYTQAINQAKKARTCIGEYSVSTSSLTTLNHKIARYRTAIQKRTQYLQQNQNTIIKNYDMLNINKLRELQSITSALESTKK
;
A
#
# COMPACT_ATOMS: atom_id res chain seq x y z
N MET A 1 -35.64 22.29 -12.87
CA MET A 1 -35.34 20.86 -13.06
C MET A 1 -34.83 20.18 -11.77
N PHE A 2 -33.97 20.83 -11.02
CA PHE A 2 -33.41 20.35 -9.74
C PHE A 2 -34.44 20.09 -8.65
N GLU A 3 -35.40 21.01 -8.45
CA GLU A 3 -36.43 20.84 -7.41
C GLU A 3 -37.36 19.65 -7.65
N LYS A 4 -37.63 19.29 -8.91
CA LYS A 4 -38.40 18.08 -9.25
C LYS A 4 -37.69 16.78 -8.90
N ILE A 5 -36.38 16.74 -9.06
CA ILE A 5 -35.55 15.57 -8.71
C ILE A 5 -35.53 15.38 -7.18
N ILE A 6 -35.34 16.47 -6.45
CA ILE A 6 -35.33 16.46 -4.97
C ILE A 6 -36.68 16.06 -4.39
N SER A 7 -37.82 16.50 -5.02
CA SER A 7 -39.16 16.14 -4.57
C SER A 7 -39.51 14.66 -4.83
N THR A 8 -38.98 14.09 -5.90
CA THR A 8 -39.15 12.65 -6.23
C THR A 8 -38.35 11.77 -5.29
N ILE A 9 -37.15 12.20 -4.93
CA ILE A 9 -36.26 11.50 -3.95
C ILE A 9 -36.92 11.49 -2.56
N LYS A 10 -37.60 12.56 -2.15
CA LYS A 10 -38.23 12.63 -0.82
C LYS A 10 -39.48 11.73 -0.64
N LYS A 11 -40.13 11.30 -1.72
CA LYS A 11 -41.43 10.56 -1.64
C LYS A 11 -41.33 9.04 -1.63
N GLY A 12 -40.17 8.42 -1.88
CA GLY A 12 -40.17 6.97 -2.10
C GLY A 12 -39.05 6.17 -1.45
N VAL A 13 -38.18 6.79 -0.66
CA VAL A 13 -36.93 6.11 -0.30
C VAL A 13 -36.76 6.01 1.21
N LYS A 14 -36.65 4.78 1.74
CA LYS A 14 -36.20 4.52 3.11
C LYS A 14 -34.86 5.22 3.37
N LYS A 15 -34.63 5.65 4.61
CA LYS A 15 -33.49 6.48 5.05
C LYS A 15 -32.13 6.02 4.51
N GLU A 16 -31.97 4.74 4.28
CA GLU A 16 -30.75 4.08 3.76
C GLU A 16 -30.45 4.37 2.28
N ASN A 17 -31.50 4.63 1.48
CA ASN A 17 -31.36 4.92 0.05
C ASN A 17 -31.21 6.42 -0.26
N VAL A 18 -31.41 7.31 0.71
CA VAL A 18 -31.29 8.77 0.51
C VAL A 18 -29.85 9.17 0.27
N LEU A 19 -28.90 8.54 0.97
CA LEU A 19 -27.48 8.79 0.79
C LEU A 19 -27.02 8.36 -0.62
N PHE A 20 -27.48 7.20 -1.09
CA PHE A 20 -27.15 6.68 -2.42
C PHE A 20 -27.72 7.56 -3.55
N SER A 21 -28.95 8.03 -3.38
CA SER A 21 -29.56 8.93 -4.37
C SER A 21 -28.95 10.32 -4.39
N LEU A 22 -28.50 10.84 -3.24
CA LEU A 22 -27.73 12.09 -3.12
C LEU A 22 -26.35 11.95 -3.76
N LEU A 23 -25.72 10.80 -3.64
CA LEU A 23 -24.41 10.49 -4.20
C LEU A 23 -24.48 10.40 -5.74
N ILE A 24 -25.50 9.73 -6.29
CA ILE A 24 -25.74 9.67 -7.74
C ILE A 24 -26.05 11.08 -8.30
N ALA A 25 -26.79 11.90 -7.58
CA ALA A 25 -27.05 13.29 -7.98
C ALA A 25 -25.79 14.15 -8.00
N LEU A 26 -24.85 13.95 -7.07
CA LEU A 26 -23.55 14.62 -7.03
C LEU A 26 -22.64 14.17 -8.19
N ILE A 27 -22.67 12.90 -8.57
CA ILE A 27 -21.92 12.36 -9.70
C ILE A 27 -22.43 12.92 -11.03
N CYS A 28 -23.75 13.14 -11.17
CA CYS A 28 -24.34 13.68 -12.39
C CYS A 28 -24.11 15.17 -12.60
N VAL A 29 -23.73 15.94 -11.57
CA VAL A 29 -23.55 17.41 -11.62
C VAL A 29 -22.09 17.83 -11.75
N GLY A 30 -21.15 16.97 -11.42
CA GLY A 30 -19.70 17.28 -11.35
C GLY A 30 -18.85 16.49 -12.33
N TRP A 31 -18.98 16.73 -13.63
CA TRP A 31 -18.04 16.18 -14.62
C TRP A 31 -16.70 16.93 -14.55
N GLY A 32 -15.86 16.58 -13.61
CA GLY A 32 -14.51 17.13 -13.61
C GLY A 32 -13.62 16.74 -12.44
N SER A 33 -14.20 16.48 -11.28
CA SER A 33 -13.38 16.10 -10.12
C SER A 33 -14.23 15.40 -9.05
N VAL A 34 -14.60 14.15 -9.29
CA VAL A 34 -14.97 13.28 -8.18
C VAL A 34 -13.67 13.00 -7.44
N SER A 35 -13.46 13.67 -6.32
CA SER A 35 -12.30 13.43 -5.47
C SER A 35 -12.33 11.97 -4.99
N ALA A 36 -11.16 11.36 -4.84
CA ALA A 36 -11.00 9.99 -4.31
C ALA A 36 -11.83 9.77 -3.03
N SER A 37 -12.01 10.81 -2.21
CA SER A 37 -12.82 10.81 -1.00
C SER A 37 -14.31 10.46 -1.18
N VAL A 38 -14.92 10.79 -2.33
CA VAL A 38 -16.35 10.46 -2.60
C VAL A 38 -16.47 8.98 -2.95
N LEU A 39 -15.53 8.43 -3.69
CA LEU A 39 -15.48 7.00 -4.00
C LEU A 39 -15.22 6.18 -2.73
N ASP A 40 -14.37 6.67 -1.80
CA ASP A 40 -14.13 6.06 -0.49
C ASP A 40 -15.41 6.01 0.37
N ILE A 41 -16.26 7.04 0.30
CA ILE A 41 -17.55 7.09 1.02
C ILE A 41 -18.54 6.08 0.43
N ILE A 42 -18.57 5.93 -0.90
CA ILE A 42 -19.43 4.94 -1.58
C ILE A 42 -19.01 3.53 -1.17
N GLU A 43 -17.73 3.25 -1.18
CA GLU A 43 -17.16 1.95 -0.82
C GLU A 43 -17.42 1.61 0.65
N LEU A 44 -17.23 2.58 1.55
CA LEU A 44 -17.55 2.44 2.98
C LEU A 44 -19.04 2.14 3.22
N HIS A 45 -19.93 2.70 2.40
CA HIS A 45 -21.38 2.46 2.52
C HIS A 45 -21.75 1.05 2.05
N PHE A 46 -21.16 0.55 0.97
CA PHE A 46 -21.34 -0.83 0.53
C PHE A 46 -20.78 -1.83 1.55
N GLU A 47 -19.66 -1.55 2.17
CA GLU A 47 -19.07 -2.37 3.24
C GLU A 47 -19.95 -2.42 4.49
N LEU A 48 -20.58 -1.30 4.86
CA LEU A 48 -21.48 -1.22 6.03
C LEU A 48 -22.84 -1.89 5.78
N SER A 49 -23.27 -2.03 4.53
CA SER A 49 -24.53 -2.69 4.17
C SER A 49 -24.42 -4.21 4.06
N ASP A 50 -23.21 -4.72 3.87
CA ASP A 50 -22.93 -6.15 3.78
C ASP A 50 -22.52 -6.69 5.17
N ASN A 51 -23.54 -6.90 6.03
CA ASN A 51 -23.40 -7.40 7.41
C ASN A 51 -22.76 -8.80 7.52
N THR A 52 -22.31 -9.38 6.41
CA THR A 52 -21.72 -10.73 6.36
C THR A 52 -20.18 -10.71 6.26
N SER A 53 -19.54 -9.54 6.13
CA SER A 53 -18.08 -9.51 6.02
C SER A 53 -17.42 -9.55 7.39
N PHE A 54 -17.06 -10.73 7.82
CA PHE A 54 -16.15 -10.99 8.95
C PHE A 54 -14.69 -10.66 8.59
N TYR A 55 -14.50 -9.64 7.80
CA TYR A 55 -13.18 -9.08 7.58
C TYR A 55 -12.80 -8.24 8.81
N PRO A 56 -11.60 -8.41 9.34
CA PRO A 56 -11.04 -7.31 10.08
C PRO A 56 -11.17 -6.09 9.16
N LYS A 57 -11.87 -5.04 9.61
CA LYS A 57 -12.23 -3.79 8.87
C LYS A 57 -11.11 -3.13 8.04
N LYS A 58 -9.92 -3.73 8.01
CA LYS A 58 -8.71 -3.28 7.30
C LYS A 58 -8.58 -3.77 5.87
N SER A 59 -9.17 -4.92 5.48
CA SER A 59 -8.83 -5.53 4.19
C SER A 59 -9.60 -4.97 3.00
N ASN A 60 -10.86 -4.59 3.18
CA ASN A 60 -11.73 -4.18 2.06
C ASN A 60 -11.47 -2.76 1.55
N THR A 61 -10.86 -1.91 2.35
CA THR A 61 -10.47 -0.54 1.98
C THR A 61 -9.18 -0.48 1.16
N ILE A 62 -8.49 -1.60 1.02
CA ILE A 62 -7.13 -1.69 0.49
C ILE A 62 -7.09 -1.43 -1.02
N GLU A 63 -8.05 -1.95 -1.77
CA GLU A 63 -7.99 -1.99 -3.24
C GLU A 63 -7.91 -0.61 -3.91
N LYS A 64 -8.59 0.40 -3.37
CA LYS A 64 -8.60 1.77 -3.92
C LYS A 64 -7.67 2.74 -3.19
N LYS A 65 -7.39 2.50 -1.91
CA LYS A 65 -6.47 3.34 -1.12
C LYS A 65 -5.02 3.23 -1.56
N PHE A 66 -4.59 2.09 -2.10
CA PHE A 66 -3.18 1.88 -2.45
C PHE A 66 -2.68 2.74 -3.60
N LYS A 67 -3.52 3.07 -4.56
CA LYS A 67 -3.08 3.79 -5.77
C LYS A 67 -2.57 5.21 -5.47
N ASN A 68 -3.00 5.81 -4.34
CA ASN A 68 -2.64 7.17 -3.91
C ASN A 68 -2.19 7.24 -2.44
N SER A 69 -1.93 6.10 -1.79
CA SER A 69 -1.65 6.10 -0.36
C SER A 69 -0.19 6.35 -0.04
N ASP A 70 0.03 6.91 1.15
CA ASP A 70 1.36 7.13 1.71
C ASP A 70 2.13 5.80 1.76
N LEU A 71 3.39 5.84 1.37
CA LEU A 71 4.31 4.72 1.42
C LEU A 71 4.38 4.05 2.81
N ARG A 72 4.27 4.84 3.90
CA ARG A 72 4.28 4.30 5.27
C ARG A 72 3.11 3.36 5.51
N PHE A 73 1.93 3.73 5.03
CA PHE A 73 0.74 2.89 5.10
C PHE A 73 0.93 1.59 4.32
N VAL A 74 1.39 1.67 3.06
CA VAL A 74 1.63 0.49 2.23
C VAL A 74 2.64 -0.47 2.87
N LEU A 75 3.71 0.06 3.49
CA LEU A 75 4.70 -0.75 4.20
C LEU A 75 4.12 -1.44 5.44
N SER A 76 3.28 -0.74 6.22
CA SER A 76 2.60 -1.30 7.40
C SER A 76 1.64 -2.43 7.02
N GLU A 77 0.77 -2.20 6.02
CA GLU A 77 -0.17 -3.21 5.55
C GLU A 77 0.56 -4.41 4.91
N SER A 78 1.71 -4.17 4.27
CA SER A 78 2.55 -5.23 3.73
C SER A 78 3.13 -6.13 4.82
N GLU A 79 3.54 -5.55 5.94
CA GLU A 79 4.03 -6.28 7.10
C GLU A 79 2.91 -7.09 7.76
N ASP A 80 1.74 -6.48 7.96
CA ASP A 80 0.55 -7.14 8.49
C ASP A 80 0.12 -8.31 7.57
N PHE A 81 0.12 -8.11 6.25
CA PHE A 81 -0.19 -9.17 5.28
C PHE A 81 0.75 -10.38 5.38
N ILE A 82 2.06 -10.11 5.49
CA ILE A 82 3.07 -11.18 5.55
C ILE A 82 2.96 -11.96 6.87
N ASN A 83 2.62 -11.29 7.97
CA ASN A 83 2.58 -11.85 9.32
C ASN A 83 1.19 -12.41 9.70
N THR A 84 0.15 -12.23 8.88
CA THR A 84 -1.20 -12.73 9.17
C THR A 84 -1.22 -14.26 9.28
N ASP A 85 -1.81 -14.77 10.34
CA ASP A 85 -2.03 -16.20 10.51
C ASP A 85 -3.19 -16.68 9.64
N LEU A 86 -2.88 -17.54 8.65
CA LEU A 86 -3.87 -18.08 7.74
C LEU A 86 -4.89 -18.99 8.44
N THR A 87 -4.52 -19.61 9.56
CA THR A 87 -5.43 -20.48 10.29
C THR A 87 -6.57 -19.70 10.93
N GLU A 88 -6.33 -18.47 11.35
CA GLU A 88 -7.37 -17.57 11.86
C GLU A 88 -8.32 -17.11 10.75
N LEU A 89 -7.80 -16.79 9.57
CA LEU A 89 -8.62 -16.40 8.42
C LEU A 89 -9.59 -17.50 7.97
N LEU A 90 -9.20 -18.76 8.12
CA LEU A 90 -9.98 -19.90 7.69
C LEU A 90 -11.00 -20.41 8.72
N LYS A 91 -11.10 -19.78 9.90
CA LYS A 91 -12.12 -20.11 10.91
C LYS A 91 -13.52 -19.58 10.61
N VAL A 92 -13.65 -18.70 9.61
CA VAL A 92 -14.93 -18.08 9.24
C VAL A 92 -15.76 -18.99 8.31
N SER A 93 -17.07 -18.76 8.26
CA SER A 93 -18.02 -19.55 7.45
C SER A 93 -17.74 -19.47 5.95
N ASP A 94 -17.38 -18.29 5.44
CA ASP A 94 -17.14 -18.03 4.01
C ASP A 94 -15.65 -18.02 3.64
N ARG A 95 -14.92 -19.04 4.10
CA ARG A 95 -13.44 -19.11 3.98
C ARG A 95 -12.91 -19.07 2.56
N GLU A 96 -13.65 -19.57 1.55
CA GLU A 96 -13.24 -19.47 0.16
C GLU A 96 -13.25 -18.01 -0.31
N LYS A 97 -14.30 -17.28 0.04
CA LYS A 97 -14.43 -15.85 -0.24
C LYS A 97 -13.34 -15.08 0.49
N VAL A 98 -13.11 -15.38 1.77
CA VAL A 98 -12.05 -14.77 2.59
C VAL A 98 -10.68 -14.99 1.97
N LEU A 99 -10.36 -16.23 1.56
CA LEU A 99 -9.08 -16.53 0.94
C LEU A 99 -8.91 -15.86 -0.42
N ALA A 100 -9.96 -15.78 -1.24
CA ALA A 100 -9.93 -15.10 -2.53
C ALA A 100 -9.63 -13.60 -2.36
N HIS A 101 -10.27 -12.93 -1.40
CA HIS A 101 -9.99 -11.53 -1.08
C HIS A 101 -8.58 -11.33 -0.55
N TYR A 102 -8.11 -12.21 0.32
CA TYR A 102 -6.75 -12.14 0.85
C TYR A 102 -5.69 -12.26 -0.26
N ILE A 103 -5.91 -13.15 -1.24
CA ILE A 103 -5.06 -13.25 -2.43
C ILE A 103 -5.09 -11.94 -3.23
N LEU A 104 -6.27 -11.36 -3.42
CA LEU A 104 -6.44 -10.11 -4.14
C LEU A 104 -5.72 -8.95 -3.42
N ASP A 105 -5.83 -8.88 -2.10
CA ASP A 105 -5.11 -7.91 -1.27
C ASP A 105 -3.59 -8.03 -1.47
N GLY A 106 -3.06 -9.25 -1.51
CA GLY A 106 -1.65 -9.49 -1.79
C GLY A 106 -1.20 -8.96 -3.16
N ILE A 107 -2.04 -9.16 -4.19
CA ILE A 107 -1.77 -8.63 -5.53
C ILE A 107 -1.77 -7.09 -5.53
N ASN A 108 -2.74 -6.48 -4.87
CA ASN A 108 -2.86 -5.03 -4.79
C ASN A 108 -1.71 -4.39 -4.00
N LEU A 109 -1.28 -5.02 -2.90
CA LEU A 109 -0.11 -4.61 -2.13
C LEU A 109 1.17 -4.68 -2.97
N GLU A 110 1.36 -5.76 -3.72
CA GLU A 110 2.50 -5.89 -4.63
C GLU A 110 2.52 -4.78 -5.67
N GLN A 111 1.37 -4.48 -6.28
CA GLN A 111 1.25 -3.38 -7.26
C GLN A 111 1.58 -2.02 -6.65
N ALA A 112 1.10 -1.74 -5.44
CA ALA A 112 1.40 -0.50 -4.73
C ALA A 112 2.89 -0.39 -4.40
N LEU A 113 3.51 -1.46 -3.91
CA LEU A 113 4.95 -1.49 -3.65
C LEU A 113 5.77 -1.33 -4.93
N ASN A 114 5.33 -1.89 -6.06
CA ASN A 114 5.98 -1.69 -7.36
C ASN A 114 5.91 -0.22 -7.80
N TYR A 115 4.77 0.43 -7.62
CA TYR A 115 4.62 1.86 -7.91
C TYR A 115 5.61 2.71 -7.08
N HIS A 116 5.65 2.50 -5.77
CA HIS A 116 6.57 3.21 -4.89
C HIS A 116 8.04 2.88 -5.18
N TYR A 117 8.35 1.62 -5.49
CA TYR A 117 9.69 1.21 -5.89
C TYR A 117 10.16 1.96 -7.14
N ASN A 118 9.34 2.03 -8.17
CA ASN A 118 9.66 2.73 -9.40
C ASN A 118 9.82 4.24 -9.18
N SER A 119 8.92 4.85 -8.39
CA SER A 119 8.99 6.27 -8.04
C SER A 119 10.29 6.60 -7.30
N GLN A 120 10.64 5.81 -6.27
CA GLN A 120 11.86 6.00 -5.49
C GLN A 120 13.13 5.71 -6.32
N SER A 121 13.08 4.71 -7.22
CA SER A 121 14.18 4.42 -8.14
C SER A 121 14.46 5.58 -9.10
N ASN A 122 13.41 6.19 -9.63
CA ASN A 122 13.55 7.36 -10.49
C ASN A 122 14.15 8.55 -9.71
N GLN A 123 13.67 8.80 -8.51
CA GLN A 123 14.24 9.82 -7.63
C GLN A 123 15.71 9.55 -7.33
N LEU A 124 16.07 8.32 -6.98
CA LEU A 124 17.45 7.91 -6.73
C LEU A 124 18.35 8.15 -7.95
N ASN A 125 17.86 7.86 -9.14
CA ASN A 125 18.63 8.09 -10.37
C ASN A 125 18.84 9.59 -10.62
N ASN A 126 17.83 10.42 -10.38
CA ASN A 126 17.94 11.88 -10.47
C ASN A 126 18.95 12.42 -9.43
N ASP A 127 18.89 11.96 -8.20
CA ASP A 127 19.81 12.38 -7.13
C ASP A 127 21.25 11.94 -7.43
N LYS A 128 21.46 10.76 -8.01
CA LYS A 128 22.78 10.31 -8.49
C LYS A 128 23.34 11.20 -9.61
N ALA A 129 22.47 11.61 -10.54
CA ALA A 129 22.89 12.52 -11.62
C ALA A 129 23.29 13.90 -11.06
N GLN A 130 22.53 14.43 -10.09
CA GLN A 130 22.89 15.67 -9.41
C GLN A 130 24.18 15.55 -8.62
N LEU A 131 24.36 14.45 -7.87
CA LEU A 131 25.62 14.19 -7.15
C LEU A 131 26.83 14.17 -8.10
N ALA A 132 26.70 13.53 -9.27
CA ALA A 132 27.75 13.50 -10.28
C ALA A 132 28.07 14.91 -10.81
N SER A 133 27.04 15.75 -11.03
CA SER A 133 27.21 17.16 -11.41
C SER A 133 27.97 17.95 -10.35
N CYS A 134 27.59 17.81 -9.06
CA CYS A 134 28.29 18.49 -7.95
C CYS A 134 29.76 18.04 -7.84
N GLN A 135 30.06 16.75 -8.10
CA GLN A 135 31.43 16.23 -8.12
C GLN A 135 32.23 16.82 -9.27
N TRP A 136 31.62 16.98 -10.45
CA TRP A 136 32.26 17.63 -11.58
C TRP A 136 32.56 19.10 -11.28
N ASP A 137 31.61 19.84 -10.67
CA ASP A 137 31.78 21.23 -10.26
C ASP A 137 32.94 21.39 -9.26
N LEU A 138 33.05 20.45 -8.30
CA LEU A 138 34.16 20.44 -7.34
C LEU A 138 35.50 20.25 -8.04
N ASN A 139 35.58 19.32 -8.99
CA ASN A 139 36.81 19.07 -9.76
C ASN A 139 37.19 20.29 -10.61
N THR A 140 36.19 20.92 -11.24
CA THR A 140 36.40 22.15 -12.02
C THR A 140 36.89 23.30 -11.14
N ALA A 141 36.25 23.50 -9.98
CA ALA A 141 36.69 24.51 -9.01
C ALA A 141 38.12 24.27 -8.51
N ASN A 142 38.49 23.02 -8.24
CA ASN A 142 39.86 22.66 -7.85
C ASN A 142 40.90 22.93 -8.96
N THR A 143 40.52 22.70 -10.23
CA THR A 143 41.38 23.01 -11.38
C THR A 143 41.56 24.52 -11.53
N ASN A 144 40.44 25.28 -11.47
CA ASN A 144 40.48 26.75 -11.53
C ASN A 144 41.30 27.36 -10.41
N TYR A 145 41.23 26.81 -9.19
CA TYR A 145 42.04 27.22 -8.07
C TYR A 145 43.55 27.04 -8.35
N LYS A 146 43.94 25.86 -8.84
CA LYS A 146 45.37 25.61 -9.19
C LYS A 146 45.88 26.56 -10.28
N THR A 147 45.04 26.83 -11.30
CA THR A 147 45.38 27.74 -12.38
C THR A 147 45.53 29.19 -11.87
N ALA A 148 44.58 29.63 -11.04
CA ALA A 148 44.59 30.98 -10.46
C ALA A 148 45.82 31.20 -9.56
N LEU A 149 46.24 30.18 -8.80
CA LEU A 149 47.48 30.23 -8.01
C LEU A 149 48.71 30.37 -8.92
N ALA A 150 48.80 29.57 -9.98
CA ALA A 150 49.90 29.60 -10.94
C ALA A 150 50.03 30.99 -11.62
N MET A 151 48.88 31.68 -11.84
CA MET A 151 48.81 33.02 -12.44
C MET A 151 48.92 34.14 -11.43
N ASN A 152 49.01 33.84 -10.13
CA ASN A 152 49.06 34.83 -9.01
C ASN A 152 47.87 35.81 -9.02
N GLN A 153 46.67 35.31 -9.35
CA GLN A 153 45.45 36.09 -9.46
C GLN A 153 44.53 35.86 -8.26
N GLU A 154 44.62 36.73 -7.25
CA GLU A 154 43.90 36.58 -5.97
C GLU A 154 42.37 36.52 -6.10
N ALA A 155 41.78 37.36 -6.97
CA ALA A 155 40.34 37.37 -7.18
C ALA A 155 39.82 36.04 -7.75
N LEU A 156 40.55 35.42 -8.68
CA LEU A 156 40.14 34.18 -9.31
C LEU A 156 40.28 33.00 -8.36
N TYR A 157 41.32 32.95 -7.53
CA TYR A 157 41.44 31.86 -6.57
C TYR A 157 40.38 31.93 -5.46
N THR A 158 40.02 33.15 -5.01
CA THR A 158 38.93 33.35 -4.05
C THR A 158 37.57 32.89 -4.65
N GLN A 159 37.32 33.18 -5.93
CA GLN A 159 36.14 32.68 -6.63
C GLN A 159 36.11 31.16 -6.70
N ALA A 160 37.24 30.50 -7.04
CA ALA A 160 37.35 29.09 -7.11
C ALA A 160 37.13 28.40 -5.74
N ILE A 161 37.63 28.97 -4.65
CA ILE A 161 37.33 28.49 -3.29
C ILE A 161 35.85 28.53 -2.98
N ASN A 162 35.16 29.63 -3.33
CA ASN A 162 33.73 29.74 -3.08
C ASN A 162 32.92 28.73 -3.92
N GLN A 163 33.31 28.49 -5.15
CA GLN A 163 32.72 27.42 -6.01
C GLN A 163 32.95 26.04 -5.39
N ALA A 164 34.14 25.73 -4.92
CA ALA A 164 34.45 24.46 -4.26
C ALA A 164 33.63 24.24 -2.97
N LYS A 165 33.42 25.31 -2.17
CA LYS A 165 32.55 25.23 -0.97
C LYS A 165 31.11 24.89 -1.34
N LYS A 166 30.52 25.55 -2.34
CA LYS A 166 29.16 25.27 -2.83
C LYS A 166 29.05 23.83 -3.34
N ALA A 167 29.99 23.37 -4.13
CA ALA A 167 30.03 22.01 -4.64
C ALA A 167 30.12 20.95 -3.53
N ARG A 168 30.91 21.18 -2.48
CA ARG A 168 30.98 20.28 -1.30
C ARG A 168 29.68 20.22 -0.52
N THR A 169 28.99 21.33 -0.31
CA THR A 169 27.66 21.36 0.33
C THR A 169 26.67 20.51 -0.50
N CYS A 170 26.61 20.75 -1.81
CA CYS A 170 25.80 20.00 -2.73
C CYS A 170 26.09 18.46 -2.66
N ILE A 171 27.35 18.07 -2.68
CA ILE A 171 27.75 16.65 -2.53
C ILE A 171 27.22 16.07 -1.22
N GLY A 172 27.31 16.80 -0.11
CA GLY A 172 26.80 16.37 1.20
C GLY A 172 25.29 16.10 1.17
N GLU A 173 24.51 17.02 0.64
CA GLU A 173 23.07 16.91 0.55
C GLU A 173 22.62 15.72 -0.27
N TYR A 174 23.12 15.55 -1.49
CA TYR A 174 22.74 14.45 -2.37
C TYR A 174 23.32 13.10 -1.95
N SER A 175 24.47 13.05 -1.31
CA SER A 175 25.03 11.79 -0.76
C SER A 175 24.16 11.22 0.34
N VAL A 176 23.63 12.07 1.24
CA VAL A 176 22.69 11.65 2.30
C VAL A 176 21.36 11.19 1.68
N SER A 177 20.81 11.98 0.75
CA SER A 177 19.56 11.66 0.05
C SER A 177 19.65 10.31 -0.68
N THR A 178 20.69 10.09 -1.47
CA THR A 178 20.88 8.82 -2.21
C THR A 178 21.04 7.61 -1.30
N SER A 179 21.73 7.75 -0.16
CA SER A 179 21.85 6.67 0.83
C SER A 179 20.50 6.29 1.44
N SER A 180 19.71 7.27 1.84
CA SER A 180 18.36 7.07 2.40
C SER A 180 17.44 6.38 1.41
N LEU A 181 17.43 6.84 0.16
CA LEU A 181 16.61 6.27 -0.91
C LEU A 181 17.03 4.84 -1.27
N THR A 182 18.33 4.55 -1.26
CA THR A 182 18.84 3.19 -1.49
C THR A 182 18.33 2.22 -0.42
N THR A 183 18.41 2.61 0.85
CA THR A 183 17.92 1.81 1.98
C THR A 183 16.39 1.57 1.86
N LEU A 184 15.63 2.60 1.54
CA LEU A 184 14.19 2.48 1.35
C LEU A 184 13.84 1.57 0.17
N ASN A 185 14.53 1.69 -0.97
CA ASN A 185 14.32 0.81 -2.12
C ASN A 185 14.60 -0.66 -1.77
N HIS A 186 15.64 -0.96 -0.99
CA HIS A 186 15.89 -2.32 -0.53
C HIS A 186 14.76 -2.85 0.35
N LYS A 187 14.23 -2.02 1.24
CA LYS A 187 13.08 -2.39 2.08
C LYS A 187 11.84 -2.70 1.23
N ILE A 188 11.48 -1.82 0.31
CA ILE A 188 10.35 -2.00 -0.61
C ILE A 188 10.52 -3.29 -1.44
N ALA A 189 11.70 -3.52 -2.00
CA ALA A 189 11.98 -4.71 -2.79
C ALA A 189 11.84 -6.01 -1.99
N ARG A 190 12.25 -6.02 -0.71
CA ARG A 190 12.05 -7.17 0.20
C ARG A 190 10.57 -7.46 0.41
N TYR A 191 9.76 -6.45 0.75
CA TYR A 191 8.32 -6.64 0.96
C TYR A 191 7.63 -7.12 -0.31
N ARG A 192 7.92 -6.50 -1.46
CA ARG A 192 7.40 -6.92 -2.76
C ARG A 192 7.64 -8.41 -3.02
N THR A 193 8.88 -8.87 -2.84
CA THR A 193 9.25 -10.27 -3.04
C THR A 193 8.54 -11.21 -2.04
N ALA A 194 8.42 -10.80 -0.78
CA ALA A 194 7.75 -11.60 0.25
C ALA A 194 6.24 -11.73 -0.04
N ILE A 195 5.57 -10.64 -0.40
CA ILE A 195 4.15 -10.63 -0.77
C ILE A 195 3.91 -11.51 -2.00
N GLN A 196 4.74 -11.35 -3.04
CA GLN A 196 4.63 -12.14 -4.25
C GLN A 196 4.73 -13.64 -3.97
N LYS A 197 5.74 -14.07 -3.21
CA LYS A 197 5.91 -15.48 -2.83
C LYS A 197 4.73 -16.00 -2.04
N ARG A 198 4.24 -15.23 -1.07
CA ARG A 198 3.09 -15.62 -0.24
C ARG A 198 1.81 -15.72 -1.06
N THR A 199 1.55 -14.76 -1.93
CA THR A 199 0.38 -14.75 -2.82
C THR A 199 0.41 -15.95 -3.77
N GLN A 200 1.57 -16.23 -4.38
CA GLN A 200 1.74 -17.41 -5.23
C GLN A 200 1.50 -18.71 -4.47
N TYR A 201 2.05 -18.85 -3.26
CA TYR A 201 1.82 -20.00 -2.40
C TYR A 201 0.32 -20.20 -2.10
N LEU A 202 -0.39 -19.14 -1.76
CA LEU A 202 -1.82 -19.18 -1.48
C LEU A 202 -2.63 -19.59 -2.72
N GLN A 203 -2.31 -19.03 -3.89
CA GLN A 203 -2.97 -19.39 -5.16
C GLN A 203 -2.75 -20.84 -5.52
N GLN A 204 -1.52 -21.35 -5.37
CA GLN A 204 -1.19 -22.76 -5.70
C GLN A 204 -1.82 -23.76 -4.74
N ASN A 205 -1.99 -23.39 -3.48
CA ASN A 205 -2.45 -24.27 -2.42
C ASN A 205 -3.90 -24.02 -1.97
N GLN A 206 -4.63 -23.12 -2.63
CA GLN A 206 -5.97 -22.71 -2.23
C GLN A 206 -6.88 -23.89 -1.90
N ASN A 207 -7.06 -24.84 -2.83
CA ASN A 207 -7.95 -25.97 -2.65
C ASN A 207 -7.47 -26.94 -1.55
N THR A 208 -6.15 -27.11 -1.41
CA THR A 208 -5.54 -27.96 -0.39
C THR A 208 -5.73 -27.37 1.00
N ILE A 209 -5.54 -26.05 1.15
CA ILE A 209 -5.71 -25.33 2.42
C ILE A 209 -7.15 -25.43 2.89
N ILE A 210 -8.12 -25.16 2.02
CA ILE A 210 -9.55 -25.24 2.34
C ILE A 210 -9.92 -26.68 2.72
N LYS A 211 -9.54 -27.66 1.91
CA LYS A 211 -9.83 -29.08 2.16
C LYS A 211 -9.25 -29.58 3.49
N ASN A 212 -8.00 -29.25 3.78
CA ASN A 212 -7.36 -29.67 5.04
C ASN A 212 -8.04 -29.04 6.25
N TYR A 213 -8.49 -27.80 6.15
CA TYR A 213 -9.22 -27.14 7.21
C TYR A 213 -10.59 -27.81 7.45
N ASP A 214 -11.31 -28.17 6.40
CA ASP A 214 -12.58 -28.89 6.52
C ASP A 214 -12.41 -30.25 7.18
N MET A 215 -11.36 -31.00 6.82
CA MET A 215 -11.02 -32.28 7.45
C MET A 215 -10.74 -32.13 8.96
N LEU A 216 -10.01 -31.09 9.36
CA LEU A 216 -9.75 -30.79 10.79
C LEU A 216 -11.03 -30.49 11.57
N ASN A 217 -11.94 -29.73 11.00
CA ASN A 217 -13.22 -29.41 11.60
C ASN A 217 -14.13 -30.64 11.74
N ILE A 218 -14.19 -31.50 10.73
CA ILE A 218 -14.95 -32.75 10.77
C ILE A 218 -14.41 -33.64 11.89
N ASN A 219 -13.10 -33.76 12.03
CA ASN A 219 -12.50 -34.58 13.09
C ASN A 219 -12.81 -34.05 14.47
N LYS A 220 -12.74 -32.73 14.69
CA LYS A 220 -13.15 -32.09 15.96
C LYS A 220 -14.62 -32.29 16.28
N LEU A 221 -15.50 -32.21 15.30
CA LEU A 221 -16.94 -32.49 15.47
C LEU A 221 -17.20 -33.94 15.88
N ARG A 222 -16.50 -34.91 15.25
CA ARG A 222 -16.60 -36.33 15.62
C ARG A 222 -16.10 -36.59 17.04
N GLU A 223 -15.00 -35.93 17.45
CA GLU A 223 -14.47 -36.02 18.80
C GLU A 223 -15.47 -35.47 19.83
N LEU A 224 -16.06 -34.31 19.59
CA LEU A 224 -17.12 -33.72 20.44
C LEU A 224 -18.35 -34.64 20.51
N GLN A 225 -18.79 -35.21 19.41
CA GLN A 225 -19.90 -36.16 19.37
C GLN A 225 -19.60 -37.41 20.20
N SER A 226 -18.36 -37.93 20.12
CA SER A 226 -17.96 -39.13 20.92
C SER A 226 -17.94 -38.82 22.40
N ILE A 227 -17.47 -37.65 22.80
CA ILE A 227 -17.46 -37.18 24.20
C ILE A 227 -18.90 -37.02 24.73
N THR A 228 -19.77 -36.39 23.93
CA THR A 228 -21.18 -36.21 24.30
C THR A 228 -21.89 -37.55 24.48
N SER A 229 -21.68 -38.48 23.57
CA SER A 229 -22.28 -39.86 23.68
C SER A 229 -21.75 -40.63 24.87
N ALA A 230 -20.47 -40.47 25.23
CA ALA A 230 -19.89 -41.08 26.43
C ALA A 230 -20.50 -40.48 27.74
N LEU A 231 -20.72 -39.16 27.75
CA LEU A 231 -21.36 -38.50 28.90
C LEU A 231 -22.82 -38.87 29.05
N GLU A 232 -23.57 -39.13 27.99
CA GLU A 232 -24.96 -39.60 28.05
C GLU A 232 -25.06 -41.05 28.52
N SER A 233 -24.10 -41.90 28.17
CA SER A 233 -24.05 -43.28 28.65
C SER A 233 -23.74 -43.42 30.14
N THR A 234 -23.07 -42.44 30.75
CA THR A 234 -22.76 -42.45 32.18
C THR A 234 -23.88 -41.89 33.07
N LYS A 235 -24.94 -41.33 32.45
CA LYS A 235 -26.14 -40.83 33.19
C LYS A 235 -27.25 -41.85 33.36
N LYS A 236 -27.08 -43.07 32.89
CA LYS A 236 -27.96 -44.23 33.13
C LYS A 236 -27.41 -45.11 34.23
#